data_c9d67cab19698242fe1697a525ab829c
#
_entry.id   c9d67cab19698242fe1697a525ab829c
#
_cell.length_a   1.000
_cell.length_b   1.000
_cell.length_c   1.000
_cell.angle_alpha   90.00
_cell.angle_beta   90.00
_cell.angle_gamma   90.00
#
_symmetry.space_group_name_H-M   'P 1'
#
loop_
_entity.id
_entity.type
_entity.pdbx_description
1 polymer ?
#
loop_
_entity_poly.entity_id
_entity_poly.type
_entity_poly.pdbx_seq_one_letter_code
_entity_poly.pdbx_strand_id
1 'polypeptide(L)'
;KRFGDFSNIVNNAHEKGINVLLWFEPERFAVDINGLKDDGTTLKKEWMTDYGTKGFETAGQHMVNLGNEEALEWVTNRVLSILEAGGFDLYREDFNIMPAEYWALGDSENREGITENLSVQGHYKFWDNILEAGYTVDCCASGGNRNDLQSLRRAVFLHPTDALYSAWNSKQGSAMVMYRWLPYFGTNTSDNPGKGSENRYNIRSSYRPWLELVCDVPSDSNWAEISELTYEVEQLQQFIYDEFYELTEWSIGVTDWLSYEFFNSEEDKGYAIVYARDRTDVGTKTIRLKGLDPDKTYTVTATDTNLSKTATGRELMLGGVELTLSKRSSDVLYINPAA
;
A
#
# COMPACT_ATOMS: atom_id res chain seq x y z
N LYS A 1 -26.02 -10.00 17.15
CA LYS A 1 -24.62 -10.31 16.76
C LYS A 1 -24.67 -10.88 15.35
N ARG A 2 -23.97 -10.23 14.38
CA ARG A 2 -24.09 -10.59 12.95
C ARG A 2 -23.23 -11.80 12.56
N PHE A 3 -22.08 -11.99 13.21
CA PHE A 3 -21.10 -13.02 12.84
C PHE A 3 -20.80 -14.04 13.95
N GLY A 4 -21.22 -13.82 15.18
CA GLY A 4 -20.96 -14.75 16.30
C GLY A 4 -19.47 -14.92 16.59
N ASP A 5 -18.95 -16.08 16.24
CA ASP A 5 -17.53 -16.46 16.39
C ASP A 5 -16.81 -16.34 15.04
N PHE A 6 -15.69 -15.61 15.01
CA PHE A 6 -14.85 -15.44 13.81
C PHE A 6 -13.95 -16.64 13.52
N SER A 7 -13.70 -17.51 14.50
CA SER A 7 -12.77 -18.63 14.34
C SER A 7 -13.13 -19.56 13.16
N ASN A 8 -14.41 -19.75 12.86
CA ASN A 8 -14.80 -20.51 11.68
C ASN A 8 -14.37 -19.87 10.36
N ILE A 9 -14.42 -18.54 10.27
CA ILE A 9 -14.01 -17.82 9.07
C ILE A 9 -12.49 -17.88 8.92
N VAL A 10 -11.77 -17.65 10.01
CA VAL A 10 -10.31 -17.68 10.05
C VAL A 10 -9.80 -19.09 9.74
N ASN A 11 -10.35 -20.13 10.38
CA ASN A 11 -9.98 -21.52 10.12
C ASN A 11 -10.19 -21.93 8.65
N ASN A 12 -11.34 -21.56 8.07
CA ASN A 12 -11.61 -21.83 6.64
C ASN A 12 -10.63 -21.09 5.69
N ALA A 13 -10.14 -19.93 6.08
CA ALA A 13 -9.11 -19.22 5.32
C ALA A 13 -7.76 -19.93 5.45
N HIS A 14 -7.36 -20.32 6.66
CA HIS A 14 -6.13 -21.03 6.95
C HIS A 14 -6.06 -22.40 6.22
N GLU A 15 -7.17 -23.15 6.17
CA GLU A 15 -7.26 -24.40 5.41
C GLU A 15 -6.95 -24.21 3.91
N LYS A 16 -7.10 -23.00 3.41
CA LYS A 16 -6.79 -22.60 2.03
C LYS A 16 -5.43 -21.90 1.88
N GLY A 17 -4.65 -21.81 2.95
CA GLY A 17 -3.37 -21.10 2.98
C GLY A 17 -3.51 -19.57 2.93
N ILE A 18 -4.67 -19.02 3.36
CA ILE A 18 -4.96 -17.59 3.35
C ILE A 18 -4.85 -17.04 4.77
N ASN A 19 -4.01 -16.04 4.98
CA ASN A 19 -3.92 -15.30 6.23
C ASN A 19 -5.07 -14.29 6.34
N VAL A 20 -5.50 -14.00 7.58
CA VAL A 20 -6.60 -13.09 7.85
C VAL A 20 -6.13 -11.87 8.61
N LEU A 21 -6.35 -10.71 8.01
CA LEU A 21 -6.04 -9.41 8.56
C LEU A 21 -7.26 -8.83 9.27
N LEU A 22 -7.07 -8.24 10.46
CA LEU A 22 -8.14 -7.51 11.15
C LEU A 22 -7.81 -6.02 11.26
N TRP A 23 -8.77 -5.18 10.86
CA TRP A 23 -8.68 -3.73 10.84
C TRP A 23 -9.13 -3.09 12.15
N PHE A 24 -8.39 -2.08 12.60
CA PHE A 24 -8.66 -1.29 13.80
C PHE A 24 -8.43 0.21 13.59
N GLU A 25 -9.09 1.00 14.39
CA GLU A 25 -8.79 2.43 14.63
C GLU A 25 -8.59 2.64 16.14
N PRO A 26 -7.41 2.37 16.70
CA PRO A 26 -7.20 2.32 18.15
C PRO A 26 -7.22 3.69 18.82
N GLU A 27 -7.01 4.76 18.08
CA GLU A 27 -6.92 6.13 18.61
C GLU A 27 -8.23 6.92 18.50
N ARG A 28 -9.20 6.45 17.72
CA ARG A 28 -10.48 7.14 17.54
C ARG A 28 -11.58 6.49 18.37
N PHE A 29 -12.17 7.27 19.24
CA PHE A 29 -13.35 6.90 19.99
C PHE A 29 -14.59 7.64 19.45
N ALA A 30 -15.51 6.94 18.80
CA ALA A 30 -16.62 7.50 18.05
C ALA A 30 -18.00 7.01 18.54
N VAL A 31 -18.12 6.71 19.83
CA VAL A 31 -19.37 6.29 20.46
C VAL A 31 -19.71 7.22 21.63
N ASP A 32 -20.86 7.03 22.24
CA ASP A 32 -21.29 7.84 23.38
C ASP A 32 -20.31 7.70 24.55
N ILE A 33 -19.57 8.77 24.82
CA ILE A 33 -18.60 8.85 25.93
C ILE A 33 -19.27 8.67 27.30
N ASN A 34 -20.55 9.01 27.41
CA ASN A 34 -21.34 8.85 28.65
C ASN A 34 -21.72 7.39 28.90
N GLY A 35 -21.66 6.55 27.87
CA GLY A 35 -21.88 5.11 27.98
C GLY A 35 -20.68 4.33 28.53
N LEU A 36 -19.52 4.95 28.69
CA LEU A 36 -18.35 4.31 29.28
C LEU A 36 -18.58 4.01 30.76
N LYS A 37 -18.12 2.85 31.18
CA LYS A 37 -18.21 2.38 32.58
C LYS A 37 -16.87 2.52 33.26
N ASP A 38 -16.86 2.96 34.48
CA ASP A 38 -15.66 2.97 35.32
C ASP A 38 -15.51 1.63 36.09
N ASP A 39 -15.48 0.55 35.34
CA ASP A 39 -15.36 -0.82 35.87
C ASP A 39 -14.14 -1.58 35.30
N GLY A 40 -13.25 -0.87 34.58
CA GLY A 40 -12.07 -1.42 33.94
C GLY A 40 -12.34 -2.25 32.67
N THR A 41 -13.59 -2.43 32.29
CA THR A 41 -13.96 -3.19 31.07
C THR A 41 -13.96 -2.34 29.81
N THR A 42 -14.00 -1.01 29.96
CA THR A 42 -14.02 -0.02 28.88
C THR A 42 -12.90 1.00 29.09
N LEU A 43 -12.61 1.81 28.06
CA LEU A 43 -11.72 2.97 28.16
C LEU A 43 -12.24 3.94 29.23
N LYS A 44 -11.32 4.58 29.95
CA LYS A 44 -11.67 5.65 30.89
C LYS A 44 -11.75 6.98 30.15
N LYS A 45 -12.66 7.87 30.57
CA LYS A 45 -12.82 9.22 30.00
C LYS A 45 -11.53 10.04 30.10
N GLU A 46 -10.84 9.90 31.22
CA GLU A 46 -9.59 10.59 31.54
C GLU A 46 -8.42 10.23 30.59
N TRP A 47 -8.58 9.17 29.82
CA TRP A 47 -7.60 8.75 28.82
C TRP A 47 -7.78 9.42 27.46
N MET A 48 -8.85 10.23 27.30
CA MET A 48 -9.05 11.01 26.08
C MET A 48 -8.22 12.29 26.11
N THR A 49 -7.64 12.65 24.98
CA THR A 49 -6.80 13.85 24.85
C THR A 49 -7.55 15.14 25.14
N ASP A 50 -8.84 15.17 24.81
CA ASP A 50 -9.72 16.31 25.01
C ASP A 50 -10.53 16.26 26.33
N TYR A 51 -10.16 15.37 27.26
CA TYR A 51 -10.84 15.25 28.55
C TYR A 51 -10.81 16.55 29.36
N GLY A 52 -11.96 16.90 29.93
CA GLY A 52 -12.11 18.11 30.73
C GLY A 52 -12.24 19.41 29.94
N THR A 53 -12.20 19.35 28.61
CA THR A 53 -12.43 20.54 27.77
C THR A 53 -13.91 20.88 27.65
N LYS A 54 -14.19 22.15 27.28
CA LYS A 54 -15.57 22.57 27.02
C LYS A 54 -16.15 21.83 25.82
N GLY A 55 -17.26 21.14 26.05
CA GLY A 55 -17.97 20.38 24.99
C GLY A 55 -17.57 18.91 24.95
N PHE A 56 -16.67 18.45 25.79
CA PHE A 56 -16.26 17.05 25.88
C PHE A 56 -17.44 16.08 25.92
N GLU A 57 -18.41 16.31 26.81
CA GLU A 57 -19.57 15.40 27.00
C GLU A 57 -20.55 15.37 25.81
N THR A 58 -20.41 16.29 24.87
CA THR A 58 -21.30 16.43 23.70
C THR A 58 -20.59 16.23 22.36
N ALA A 59 -19.29 16.01 22.37
CA ALA A 59 -18.51 15.74 21.18
C ALA A 59 -18.91 14.39 20.56
N GLY A 60 -18.95 14.32 19.24
CA GLY A 60 -19.32 13.10 18.51
C GLY A 60 -18.17 12.11 18.36
N GLN A 61 -16.95 12.54 18.70
CA GLN A 61 -15.76 11.70 18.73
C GLN A 61 -14.70 12.28 19.67
N HIS A 62 -13.81 11.43 20.12
CA HIS A 62 -12.69 11.74 21.01
C HIS A 62 -11.43 11.05 20.52
N MET A 63 -10.27 11.55 20.93
CA MET A 63 -8.99 10.91 20.63
C MET A 63 -8.42 10.27 21.88
N VAL A 64 -8.09 8.98 21.80
CA VAL A 64 -7.40 8.25 22.87
C VAL A 64 -5.95 8.73 22.95
N ASN A 65 -5.53 9.11 24.14
CA ASN A 65 -4.18 9.58 24.39
C ASN A 65 -3.21 8.40 24.62
N LEU A 66 -2.57 7.91 23.56
CA LEU A 66 -1.55 6.87 23.68
C LEU A 66 -0.26 7.33 24.40
N GLY A 67 -0.11 8.64 24.63
CA GLY A 67 0.92 9.18 25.53
C GLY A 67 0.66 8.93 27.02
N ASN A 68 -0.56 8.48 27.37
CA ASN A 68 -0.89 8.01 28.72
C ASN A 68 -0.59 6.51 28.82
N GLU A 69 0.27 6.12 29.75
CA GLU A 69 0.74 4.73 29.87
C GLU A 69 -0.40 3.73 30.17
N GLU A 70 -1.37 4.09 31.02
CA GLU A 70 -2.51 3.21 31.33
C GLU A 70 -3.41 3.03 30.09
N ALA A 71 -3.65 4.10 29.32
CA ALA A 71 -4.42 4.04 28.08
C ALA A 71 -3.72 3.15 27.03
N LEU A 72 -2.42 3.36 26.86
CA LEU A 72 -1.58 2.55 25.97
C LEU A 72 -1.63 1.06 26.33
N GLU A 73 -1.43 0.74 27.61
CA GLU A 73 -1.49 -0.65 28.08
C GLU A 73 -2.86 -1.28 27.83
N TRP A 74 -3.93 -0.56 28.15
CA TRP A 74 -5.30 -1.05 27.95
C TRP A 74 -5.60 -1.30 26.46
N VAL A 75 -5.27 -0.34 25.59
CA VAL A 75 -5.50 -0.46 24.14
C VAL A 75 -4.70 -1.62 23.56
N THR A 76 -3.43 -1.73 23.93
CA THR A 76 -2.54 -2.82 23.51
C THR A 76 -3.13 -4.18 23.89
N ASN A 77 -3.46 -4.37 25.17
CA ASN A 77 -4.00 -5.62 25.67
C ASN A 77 -5.35 -5.94 25.02
N ARG A 78 -6.18 -4.92 24.75
CA ARG A 78 -7.47 -5.10 24.09
C ARG A 78 -7.32 -5.57 22.67
N VAL A 79 -6.43 -4.95 21.89
CA VAL A 79 -6.17 -5.34 20.49
C VAL A 79 -5.59 -6.75 20.43
N LEU A 80 -4.54 -7.02 21.21
CA LEU A 80 -3.91 -8.35 21.26
C LEU A 80 -4.91 -9.45 21.65
N SER A 81 -5.75 -9.21 22.65
CA SER A 81 -6.76 -10.19 23.06
C SER A 81 -7.78 -10.51 21.96
N ILE A 82 -8.10 -9.55 21.09
CA ILE A 82 -9.02 -9.75 19.97
C ILE A 82 -8.32 -10.53 18.84
N LEU A 83 -7.09 -10.18 18.52
CA LEU A 83 -6.30 -10.87 17.51
C LEU A 83 -6.11 -12.35 17.88
N GLU A 84 -5.68 -12.63 19.11
CA GLU A 84 -5.46 -13.96 19.63
C GLU A 84 -6.76 -14.78 19.67
N ALA A 85 -7.81 -14.24 20.28
CA ALA A 85 -9.10 -14.94 20.41
C ALA A 85 -9.76 -15.24 19.07
N GLY A 86 -9.52 -14.43 18.04
CA GLY A 86 -10.03 -14.63 16.67
C GLY A 86 -9.12 -15.47 15.80
N GLY A 87 -7.86 -15.73 16.19
CA GLY A 87 -6.85 -16.43 15.40
C GLY A 87 -6.39 -15.63 14.18
N PHE A 88 -6.42 -14.29 14.26
CA PHE A 88 -5.99 -13.42 13.17
C PHE A 88 -4.47 -13.40 13.03
N ASP A 89 -3.98 -13.16 11.82
CA ASP A 89 -2.55 -13.25 11.49
C ASP A 89 -1.88 -11.87 11.40
N LEU A 90 -2.63 -10.83 10.96
CA LEU A 90 -2.12 -9.49 10.77
C LEU A 90 -3.00 -8.46 11.46
N TYR A 91 -2.35 -7.43 11.99
CA TYR A 91 -2.98 -6.23 12.51
C TYR A 91 -2.93 -5.14 11.44
N ARG A 92 -4.10 -4.55 11.10
CA ARG A 92 -4.18 -3.37 10.23
C ARG A 92 -4.68 -2.18 11.01
N GLU A 93 -3.93 -1.09 10.92
CA GLU A 93 -4.30 0.17 11.53
C GLU A 93 -4.76 1.20 10.52
N ASP A 94 -5.83 1.87 10.85
CA ASP A 94 -6.28 3.07 10.19
C ASP A 94 -6.37 4.24 11.18
N PHE A 95 -6.40 5.47 10.66
CA PHE A 95 -6.40 6.68 11.45
C PHE A 95 -7.24 7.77 10.80
N ASN A 96 -8.52 7.81 11.13
CA ASN A 96 -9.50 8.72 10.52
C ASN A 96 -9.92 9.85 11.47
N ILE A 97 -8.97 10.43 12.17
CA ILE A 97 -9.16 11.59 13.05
C ILE A 97 -8.11 12.64 12.72
N MET A 98 -8.49 13.92 12.81
CA MET A 98 -7.54 15.03 12.68
C MET A 98 -6.91 15.33 14.04
N PRO A 99 -5.67 14.91 14.32
CA PRO A 99 -5.14 14.88 15.68
C PRO A 99 -4.70 16.25 16.20
N ALA A 100 -4.35 17.20 15.35
CA ALA A 100 -3.71 18.45 15.75
C ALA A 100 -4.54 19.24 16.77
N GLU A 101 -5.85 19.31 16.57
CA GLU A 101 -6.74 20.01 17.50
C GLU A 101 -6.84 19.27 18.85
N TYR A 102 -6.89 17.95 18.83
CA TYR A 102 -6.93 17.14 20.04
C TYR A 102 -5.62 17.23 20.84
N TRP A 103 -4.48 17.20 20.16
CA TRP A 103 -3.18 17.38 20.81
C TRP A 103 -3.07 18.75 21.46
N ALA A 104 -3.49 19.82 20.76
CA ALA A 104 -3.49 21.15 21.34
C ALA A 104 -4.41 21.29 22.56
N LEU A 105 -5.56 20.58 22.58
CA LEU A 105 -6.45 20.54 23.75
C LEU A 105 -5.85 19.80 24.94
N GLY A 106 -5.00 18.84 24.69
CA GLY A 106 -4.31 18.06 25.74
C GLY A 106 -3.06 18.74 26.30
N ASP A 107 -2.56 19.81 25.67
CA ASP A 107 -1.36 20.50 26.12
C ASP A 107 -1.57 21.22 27.44
N SER A 108 -0.56 21.18 28.30
CA SER A 108 -0.53 21.97 29.53
C SER A 108 0.11 23.34 29.29
N GLU A 109 -0.19 24.28 30.19
CA GLU A 109 0.39 25.62 30.14
C GLU A 109 1.93 25.56 30.05
N ASN A 110 2.51 26.32 29.12
CA ASN A 110 3.96 26.37 28.83
C ASN A 110 4.57 25.04 28.29
N ARG A 111 3.75 24.10 27.81
CA ARG A 111 4.17 22.81 27.30
C ARG A 111 3.49 22.52 25.94
N GLU A 112 3.35 23.52 25.09
CA GLU A 112 2.78 23.39 23.74
C GLU A 112 3.55 22.33 22.93
N GLY A 113 2.81 21.39 22.29
CA GLY A 113 3.33 20.29 21.51
C GLY A 113 3.74 19.04 22.32
N ILE A 114 3.61 19.06 23.67
CA ILE A 114 3.98 17.90 24.49
C ILE A 114 3.05 16.72 24.26
N THR A 115 1.77 16.99 24.09
CA THR A 115 0.74 15.95 23.87
C THR A 115 0.96 15.23 22.56
N GLU A 116 1.26 15.97 21.47
CA GLU A 116 1.67 15.37 20.19
C GLU A 116 2.88 14.46 20.36
N ASN A 117 3.95 14.99 20.97
CA ASN A 117 5.19 14.25 21.16
C ASN A 117 4.97 12.94 21.94
N LEU A 118 4.24 12.98 23.05
CA LEU A 118 3.97 11.80 23.86
C LEU A 118 3.04 10.82 23.14
N SER A 119 2.01 11.31 22.42
CA SER A 119 1.10 10.47 21.64
C SER A 119 1.83 9.73 20.54
N VAL A 120 2.74 10.39 19.81
CA VAL A 120 3.54 9.76 18.74
C VAL A 120 4.48 8.70 19.33
N GLN A 121 5.15 8.96 20.46
CA GLN A 121 5.98 7.97 21.14
C GLN A 121 5.15 6.77 21.64
N GLY A 122 3.98 7.04 22.22
CA GLY A 122 3.05 6.00 22.65
C GLY A 122 2.55 5.14 21.48
N HIS A 123 2.26 5.76 20.35
CA HIS A 123 1.87 5.04 19.13
C HIS A 123 3.00 4.12 18.61
N TYR A 124 4.25 4.58 18.58
CA TYR A 124 5.37 3.71 18.22
C TYR A 124 5.54 2.54 19.19
N LYS A 125 5.38 2.79 20.50
CA LYS A 125 5.43 1.73 21.51
C LYS A 125 4.26 0.75 21.38
N PHE A 126 3.08 1.23 21.00
CA PHE A 126 1.94 0.37 20.69
C PHE A 126 2.27 -0.60 19.56
N TRP A 127 2.83 -0.11 18.44
CA TRP A 127 3.24 -0.97 17.34
C TRP A 127 4.38 -1.92 17.71
N ASP A 128 5.38 -1.44 18.51
CA ASP A 128 6.44 -2.31 19.00
C ASP A 128 5.86 -3.47 19.81
N ASN A 129 4.87 -3.24 20.67
CA ASN A 129 4.18 -4.29 21.41
C ASN A 129 3.40 -5.29 20.52
N ILE A 130 2.79 -4.81 19.45
CA ILE A 130 2.10 -5.68 18.46
C ILE A 130 3.12 -6.57 17.74
N LEU A 131 4.26 -6.01 17.34
CA LEU A 131 5.36 -6.75 16.71
C LEU A 131 5.99 -7.77 17.66
N GLU A 132 6.24 -7.40 18.92
CA GLU A 132 6.77 -8.29 19.97
C GLU A 132 5.84 -9.47 20.25
N ALA A 133 4.54 -9.27 20.10
CA ALA A 133 3.54 -10.34 20.19
C ALA A 133 3.50 -11.26 18.93
N GLY A 134 4.30 -10.96 17.91
CA GLY A 134 4.45 -11.78 16.69
C GLY A 134 3.53 -11.42 15.54
N TYR A 135 2.79 -10.32 15.62
CA TYR A 135 1.92 -9.87 14.53
C TYR A 135 2.65 -8.91 13.60
N THR A 136 2.34 -8.99 12.30
CA THR A 136 2.74 -7.96 11.33
C THR A 136 1.78 -6.78 11.41
N VAL A 137 2.33 -5.57 11.38
CA VAL A 137 1.56 -4.32 11.34
C VAL A 137 1.43 -3.85 9.89
N ASP A 138 0.21 -3.71 9.41
CA ASP A 138 -0.13 -3.00 8.16
C ASP A 138 -0.70 -1.63 8.51
N CYS A 139 -0.06 -0.57 8.05
CA CYS A 139 -0.50 0.80 8.27
C CYS A 139 -1.24 1.33 7.04
N CYS A 140 -2.55 1.49 7.15
CA CYS A 140 -3.36 2.20 6.17
C CYS A 140 -3.07 3.71 6.18
N ALA A 141 -2.70 4.22 7.35
CA ALA A 141 -2.21 5.56 7.58
C ALA A 141 -3.11 6.69 7.09
N SER A 142 -4.44 6.50 7.10
CA SER A 142 -5.38 7.56 6.72
C SER A 142 -4.99 8.24 5.39
N GLY A 143 -4.77 7.44 4.34
CA GLY A 143 -4.32 7.93 3.04
C GLY A 143 -2.85 8.37 2.97
N GLY A 144 -1.96 7.86 3.82
CA GLY A 144 -0.52 8.09 3.75
C GLY A 144 0.02 9.15 4.71
N ASN A 145 -0.75 9.61 5.69
CA ASN A 145 -0.33 10.67 6.63
C ASN A 145 0.78 10.25 7.61
N ARG A 146 1.06 8.95 7.74
CA ARG A 146 2.06 8.39 8.65
C ARG A 146 3.23 7.69 7.95
N ASN A 147 3.48 8.00 6.69
CA ASN A 147 4.56 7.40 5.90
C ASN A 147 5.92 8.05 6.21
N ASP A 148 6.35 7.98 7.46
CA ASP A 148 7.68 8.43 7.90
C ASP A 148 8.62 7.24 8.17
N LEU A 149 9.93 7.54 8.37
CA LEU A 149 10.94 6.51 8.56
C LEU A 149 10.74 5.65 9.81
N GLN A 150 10.13 6.18 10.86
CA GLN A 150 9.89 5.42 12.09
C GLN A 150 8.72 4.47 11.92
N SER A 151 7.70 4.90 11.19
CA SER A 151 6.57 4.05 10.81
C SER A 151 7.01 2.92 9.87
N LEU A 152 7.83 3.24 8.84
CA LEU A 152 8.38 2.27 7.88
C LEU A 152 9.27 1.19 8.51
N ARG A 153 9.86 1.45 9.68
CA ARG A 153 10.63 0.45 10.43
C ARG A 153 9.77 -0.57 11.18
N ARG A 154 8.50 -0.27 11.37
CA ARG A 154 7.56 -1.04 12.19
C ARG A 154 6.43 -1.66 11.40
N ALA A 155 6.04 -1.03 10.31
CA ALA A 155 4.86 -1.41 9.55
C ALA A 155 5.16 -1.58 8.07
N VAL A 156 4.39 -2.42 7.41
CA VAL A 156 4.27 -2.45 5.96
C VAL A 156 3.11 -1.56 5.52
N PHE A 157 3.20 -0.99 4.34
CA PHE A 157 2.17 -0.10 3.79
C PHE A 157 1.46 -0.81 2.64
N LEU A 158 0.57 -1.73 2.97
CA LEU A 158 -0.18 -2.47 1.96
C LEU A 158 -1.22 -1.60 1.26
N HIS A 159 -1.73 -0.58 1.97
CA HIS A 159 -2.70 0.39 1.43
C HIS A 159 -2.32 1.83 1.84
N PRO A 160 -1.27 2.43 1.25
CA PRO A 160 -0.73 3.70 1.72
C PRO A 160 -1.61 4.93 1.43
N THR A 161 -2.67 4.80 0.63
CA THR A 161 -3.58 5.91 0.29
C THR A 161 -4.90 5.41 -0.28
N ASP A 162 -6.01 6.01 0.17
CA ASP A 162 -7.36 5.77 -0.37
C ASP A 162 -7.65 6.61 -1.62
N ALA A 163 -6.82 7.61 -1.90
CA ALA A 163 -7.18 8.71 -2.80
C ALA A 163 -7.20 8.33 -4.29
N LEU A 164 -6.91 7.08 -4.67
CA LEU A 164 -6.49 6.81 -6.02
C LEU A 164 -7.28 5.74 -6.77
N TYR A 165 -8.55 5.52 -6.42
CA TYR A 165 -9.36 4.47 -7.06
C TYR A 165 -9.41 4.57 -8.58
N SER A 166 -9.48 5.76 -9.17
CA SER A 166 -9.52 5.99 -10.61
C SER A 166 -8.45 6.94 -11.15
N ALA A 167 -7.50 7.33 -10.33
CA ALA A 167 -6.42 8.24 -10.71
C ALA A 167 -5.18 7.47 -11.17
N TRP A 168 -5.28 6.79 -12.31
CA TRP A 168 -4.26 5.87 -12.84
C TRP A 168 -2.88 6.49 -12.97
N ASN A 169 -2.81 7.68 -13.53
CA ASN A 169 -1.58 8.45 -13.67
C ASN A 169 -0.91 8.77 -12.32
N SER A 170 -1.71 9.08 -11.30
CA SER A 170 -1.20 9.30 -9.94
C SER A 170 -0.72 8.00 -9.29
N LYS A 171 -1.43 6.89 -9.50
CA LYS A 171 -0.98 5.56 -9.08
C LYS A 171 0.36 5.19 -9.69
N GLN A 172 0.49 5.33 -10.99
CA GLN A 172 1.73 5.05 -11.72
C GLN A 172 2.89 5.94 -11.22
N GLY A 173 2.64 7.26 -11.07
CA GLY A 173 3.63 8.20 -10.58
C GLY A 173 4.03 7.95 -9.12
N SER A 174 3.09 7.60 -8.24
CA SER A 174 3.40 7.25 -6.85
C SER A 174 4.23 5.98 -6.74
N ALA A 175 3.98 4.98 -7.60
CA ALA A 175 4.81 3.78 -7.66
C ALA A 175 6.27 4.10 -7.91
N MET A 176 6.53 4.86 -8.98
CA MET A 176 7.86 5.23 -9.39
C MET A 176 8.63 5.98 -8.29
N VAL A 177 7.94 6.84 -7.51
CA VAL A 177 8.55 7.52 -6.36
C VAL A 177 8.79 6.57 -5.20
N MET A 178 7.81 5.73 -4.87
CA MET A 178 7.92 4.82 -3.72
C MET A 178 9.05 3.79 -3.92
N TYR A 179 9.22 3.25 -5.11
CA TYR A 179 10.31 2.31 -5.44
C TYR A 179 11.72 2.86 -5.23
N ARG A 180 11.89 4.18 -5.19
CA ARG A 180 13.18 4.79 -4.83
C ARG A 180 13.58 4.56 -3.37
N TRP A 181 12.60 4.27 -2.51
CA TRP A 181 12.76 4.24 -1.06
C TRP A 181 12.39 2.91 -0.42
N LEU A 182 11.44 2.19 -1.02
CA LEU A 182 10.81 1.03 -0.42
C LEU A 182 10.76 -0.13 -1.41
N PRO A 183 11.27 -1.30 -1.02
CA PRO A 183 11.14 -2.49 -1.84
C PRO A 183 9.75 -3.12 -1.73
N TYR A 184 8.97 -2.81 -0.68
CA TYR A 184 7.70 -3.46 -0.41
C TYR A 184 6.63 -2.47 0.07
N PHE A 185 5.58 -2.34 -0.73
CA PHE A 185 4.40 -1.53 -0.46
C PHE A 185 3.26 -2.00 -1.35
N GLY A 186 2.04 -1.54 -1.07
CA GLY A 186 0.85 -1.96 -1.81
C GLY A 186 0.06 -0.84 -2.44
N THR A 187 -0.99 -1.21 -3.12
CA THR A 187 -2.11 -0.35 -3.50
C THR A 187 -3.31 -1.19 -3.90
N ASN A 188 -4.49 -0.59 -3.83
CA ASN A 188 -5.71 -1.22 -4.33
C ASN A 188 -5.76 -1.23 -5.87
N THR A 189 -6.43 -2.23 -6.42
CA THR A 189 -6.98 -2.12 -7.76
C THR A 189 -8.19 -1.19 -7.69
N SER A 190 -8.54 -0.60 -8.81
CA SER A 190 -9.79 0.11 -8.91
C SER A 190 -10.90 -0.78 -9.42
N ASP A 191 -12.07 -0.19 -9.44
CA ASP A 191 -13.36 -0.74 -9.87
C ASP A 191 -13.31 -1.87 -10.88
N ASN A 192 -13.99 -2.97 -10.59
CA ASN A 192 -14.33 -4.07 -11.48
C ASN A 192 -13.14 -4.65 -12.26
N PRO A 193 -12.19 -5.34 -11.61
CA PRO A 193 -11.20 -6.09 -12.33
C PRO A 193 -11.89 -7.10 -13.25
N GLY A 194 -11.43 -7.20 -14.51
CA GLY A 194 -11.94 -8.15 -15.47
C GLY A 194 -13.05 -7.66 -16.40
N LYS A 195 -13.26 -6.35 -16.56
CA LYS A 195 -14.19 -5.80 -17.57
C LYS A 195 -13.47 -5.00 -18.66
N GLY A 196 -13.26 -5.63 -19.82
CA GLY A 196 -12.74 -5.00 -21.04
C GLY A 196 -11.23 -4.73 -21.07
N SER A 197 -10.72 -4.31 -22.24
CA SER A 197 -9.28 -4.03 -22.44
C SER A 197 -8.72 -2.90 -21.56
N GLU A 198 -9.57 -2.00 -21.11
CA GLU A 198 -9.19 -0.93 -20.17
C GLU A 198 -8.79 -1.46 -18.81
N ASN A 199 -9.21 -2.67 -18.42
CA ASN A 199 -8.89 -3.26 -17.14
C ASN A 199 -7.43 -3.66 -17.01
N ARG A 200 -6.81 -4.13 -18.07
CA ARG A 200 -5.37 -4.47 -18.07
C ARG A 200 -4.52 -3.24 -17.73
N TYR A 201 -4.79 -2.09 -18.34
CA TYR A 201 -4.16 -0.83 -18.00
C TYR A 201 -4.40 -0.42 -16.54
N ASN A 202 -5.65 -0.57 -16.08
CA ASN A 202 -6.04 -0.21 -14.72
C ASN A 202 -5.33 -1.09 -13.69
N ILE A 203 -5.36 -2.40 -13.86
CA ILE A 203 -4.73 -3.35 -12.95
C ILE A 203 -3.21 -3.15 -12.95
N ARG A 204 -2.57 -3.02 -14.12
CA ARG A 204 -1.14 -2.74 -14.22
C ARG A 204 -0.75 -1.40 -13.58
N SER A 205 -1.62 -0.39 -13.63
CA SER A 205 -1.39 0.86 -12.90
C SER A 205 -1.35 0.68 -11.38
N SER A 206 -1.88 -0.42 -10.90
CA SER A 206 -1.85 -0.81 -9.49
C SER A 206 -0.74 -1.82 -9.16
N TYR A 207 0.09 -2.21 -10.11
CA TYR A 207 1.18 -3.15 -9.87
C TYR A 207 2.16 -2.61 -8.82
N ARG A 208 2.28 -3.36 -7.74
CA ARG A 208 3.13 -3.14 -6.59
C ARG A 208 3.58 -4.51 -6.09
N PRO A 209 4.57 -4.56 -5.20
CA PRO A 209 4.89 -5.79 -4.48
C PRO A 209 3.68 -6.43 -3.81
N TRP A 210 2.76 -5.63 -3.32
CA TRP A 210 1.44 -6.07 -2.85
C TRP A 210 0.33 -5.49 -3.71
N LEU A 211 -0.52 -6.36 -4.27
CA LEU A 211 -1.70 -5.98 -5.05
C LEU A 211 -2.96 -6.30 -4.25
N GLU A 212 -3.70 -5.28 -3.87
CA GLU A 212 -4.99 -5.42 -3.21
C GLU A 212 -6.12 -5.44 -4.26
N LEU A 213 -6.83 -6.55 -4.36
CA LEU A 213 -8.05 -6.63 -5.13
C LEU A 213 -9.20 -6.07 -4.28
N VAL A 214 -9.49 -4.78 -4.45
CA VAL A 214 -10.65 -4.17 -3.78
C VAL A 214 -11.91 -4.57 -4.52
N CYS A 215 -12.84 -5.24 -3.84
CA CYS A 215 -13.98 -5.67 -4.54
C CYS A 215 -15.25 -6.11 -3.96
N ASP A 216 -16.23 -5.59 -4.57
CA ASP A 216 -17.27 -6.46 -5.13
C ASP A 216 -16.80 -7.01 -6.48
N VAL A 217 -16.17 -8.17 -6.53
CA VAL A 217 -15.89 -8.83 -7.80
C VAL A 217 -17.23 -9.34 -8.33
N PRO A 218 -17.80 -8.70 -9.38
CA PRO A 218 -19.08 -9.12 -9.88
C PRO A 218 -19.04 -10.57 -10.35
N SER A 219 -20.17 -11.27 -10.24
CA SER A 219 -20.28 -12.67 -10.67
C SER A 219 -19.99 -12.87 -12.17
N ASP A 220 -20.08 -11.81 -12.96
CA ASP A 220 -19.79 -11.77 -14.40
C ASP A 220 -18.33 -11.33 -14.72
N SER A 221 -17.46 -11.27 -13.71
CA SER A 221 -16.06 -10.91 -13.89
C SER A 221 -15.30 -11.94 -14.73
N ASN A 222 -14.37 -11.44 -15.53
CA ASN A 222 -13.48 -12.30 -16.32
C ASN A 222 -12.35 -12.85 -15.43
N TRP A 223 -12.64 -13.93 -14.73
CA TRP A 223 -11.69 -14.57 -13.84
C TRP A 223 -10.43 -15.06 -14.55
N ALA A 224 -10.51 -15.43 -15.82
CA ALA A 224 -9.34 -15.84 -16.59
C ALA A 224 -8.36 -14.68 -16.77
N GLU A 225 -8.86 -13.49 -17.09
CA GLU A 225 -8.02 -12.28 -17.22
C GLU A 225 -7.48 -11.82 -15.85
N ILE A 226 -8.28 -11.88 -14.80
CA ILE A 226 -7.82 -11.56 -13.44
C ILE A 226 -6.69 -12.50 -13.03
N SER A 227 -6.85 -13.79 -13.26
CA SER A 227 -5.84 -14.81 -12.97
C SER A 227 -4.55 -14.59 -13.78
N GLU A 228 -4.66 -14.27 -15.05
CA GLU A 228 -3.51 -13.93 -15.91
C GLU A 228 -2.74 -12.72 -15.37
N LEU A 229 -3.44 -11.65 -15.00
CA LEU A 229 -2.82 -10.43 -14.49
C LEU A 229 -2.25 -10.62 -13.08
N THR A 230 -2.88 -11.44 -12.25
CA THR A 230 -2.34 -11.80 -10.93
C THR A 230 -1.05 -12.61 -11.09
N TYR A 231 -1.04 -13.57 -12.01
CA TYR A 231 0.16 -14.33 -12.34
C TYR A 231 1.28 -13.42 -12.90
N GLU A 232 0.95 -12.44 -13.74
CA GLU A 232 1.93 -11.45 -14.22
C GLU A 232 2.55 -10.69 -13.04
N VAL A 233 1.76 -10.24 -12.06
CA VAL A 233 2.29 -9.60 -10.83
C VAL A 233 3.24 -10.53 -10.08
N GLU A 234 2.89 -11.79 -9.88
CA GLU A 234 3.75 -12.76 -9.20
C GLU A 234 5.11 -12.93 -9.89
N GLN A 235 5.12 -12.90 -11.23
CA GLN A 235 6.38 -12.95 -12.00
C GLN A 235 7.22 -11.67 -11.81
N LEU A 236 6.59 -10.52 -11.65
CA LEU A 236 7.28 -9.26 -11.46
C LEU A 236 7.77 -9.06 -10.02
N GLN A 237 7.07 -9.63 -9.04
CA GLN A 237 7.41 -9.52 -7.62
C GLN A 237 8.80 -10.08 -7.28
N GLN A 238 9.30 -11.05 -8.03
CA GLN A 238 10.64 -11.61 -7.78
C GLN A 238 11.78 -10.59 -7.94
N PHE A 239 11.54 -9.48 -8.65
CA PHE A 239 12.53 -8.44 -8.93
C PHE A 239 12.46 -7.24 -7.98
N ILE A 240 11.60 -7.25 -6.95
CA ILE A 240 11.36 -6.06 -6.11
C ILE A 240 12.58 -5.63 -5.27
N TYR A 241 13.56 -6.51 -5.08
CA TYR A 241 14.80 -6.24 -4.35
C TYR A 241 15.99 -5.98 -5.28
N ASP A 242 15.77 -6.03 -6.60
CA ASP A 242 16.79 -5.82 -7.61
C ASP A 242 16.95 -4.33 -7.96
N GLU A 243 17.83 -4.02 -8.89
CA GLU A 243 18.11 -2.64 -9.29
C GLU A 243 16.88 -2.00 -9.95
N PHE A 244 16.51 -0.83 -9.45
CA PHE A 244 15.41 -0.03 -9.97
C PHE A 244 15.90 1.13 -10.82
N TYR A 245 15.33 1.29 -12.03
CA TYR A 245 15.65 2.36 -12.96
C TYR A 245 14.42 3.08 -13.49
N GLU A 246 14.43 4.40 -13.43
CA GLU A 246 13.46 5.24 -14.12
C GLU A 246 13.85 5.37 -15.59
N LEU A 247 12.98 4.97 -16.49
CA LEU A 247 13.21 5.02 -17.94
C LEU A 247 12.63 6.28 -18.58
N THR A 248 11.74 6.97 -17.88
CA THR A 248 11.20 8.29 -18.25
C THR A 248 11.34 9.22 -17.06
N GLU A 249 11.19 10.52 -17.30
CA GLU A 249 11.02 11.47 -16.20
C GLU A 249 9.73 11.17 -15.42
N TRP A 250 9.78 11.42 -14.12
CA TRP A 250 8.61 11.29 -13.25
C TRP A 250 7.55 12.33 -13.63
N SER A 251 6.31 11.90 -13.70
CA SER A 251 5.16 12.75 -13.97
C SER A 251 3.89 12.13 -13.43
N ILE A 252 2.90 12.97 -13.14
CA ILE A 252 1.49 12.60 -12.96
C ILE A 252 0.61 13.19 -14.07
N GLY A 253 1.21 13.79 -15.10
CA GLY A 253 0.51 14.36 -16.24
C GLY A 253 -0.20 13.30 -17.09
N VAL A 254 -1.35 13.64 -17.64
CA VAL A 254 -2.17 12.71 -18.44
C VAL A 254 -1.69 12.56 -19.88
N THR A 255 -0.77 13.40 -20.33
CA THR A 255 -0.20 13.41 -21.69
C THR A 255 1.11 12.66 -21.79
N ASP A 256 1.72 12.29 -20.65
CA ASP A 256 3.05 11.76 -20.61
C ASP A 256 3.06 10.23 -20.69
N TRP A 257 4.14 9.70 -21.20
CA TRP A 257 4.50 8.31 -21.01
C TRP A 257 5.22 8.16 -19.68
N LEU A 258 4.98 7.05 -18.98
CA LEU A 258 5.74 6.67 -17.80
C LEU A 258 6.28 5.26 -17.97
N SER A 259 7.54 5.07 -17.62
CA SER A 259 8.19 3.76 -17.67
C SER A 259 9.26 3.65 -16.60
N TYR A 260 9.37 2.50 -15.98
CA TYR A 260 10.43 2.11 -15.07
C TYR A 260 10.79 0.64 -15.25
N GLU A 261 11.96 0.26 -14.78
CA GLU A 261 12.58 -1.04 -14.97
C GLU A 261 13.11 -1.57 -13.65
N PHE A 262 12.98 -2.88 -13.48
CA PHE A 262 13.73 -3.65 -12.49
C PHE A 262 14.65 -4.62 -13.25
N PHE A 263 15.90 -4.72 -12.83
CA PHE A 263 16.87 -5.57 -13.47
C PHE A 263 17.78 -6.23 -12.45
N ASN A 264 17.91 -7.55 -12.54
CA ASN A 264 18.85 -8.34 -11.76
C ASN A 264 20.13 -8.51 -12.58
N SER A 265 21.17 -7.78 -12.22
CA SER A 265 22.45 -7.79 -12.93
C SER A 265 23.26 -9.08 -12.73
N GLU A 266 22.94 -9.89 -11.71
CA GLU A 266 23.57 -11.19 -11.48
C GLU A 266 22.98 -12.28 -12.39
N GLU A 267 21.66 -12.25 -12.61
CA GLU A 267 20.95 -13.19 -13.47
C GLU A 267 20.79 -12.72 -14.92
N ASP A 268 21.14 -11.47 -15.22
CA ASP A 268 20.92 -10.80 -16.51
C ASP A 268 19.43 -10.80 -16.95
N LYS A 269 18.52 -10.63 -16.01
CA LYS A 269 17.09 -10.67 -16.24
C LYS A 269 16.39 -9.48 -15.61
N GLY A 270 15.26 -9.11 -16.18
CA GLY A 270 14.45 -8.04 -15.61
C GLY A 270 13.17 -7.80 -16.39
N TYR A 271 12.50 -6.71 -16.02
CA TYR A 271 11.36 -6.23 -16.77
C TYR A 271 11.29 -4.70 -16.75
N ALA A 272 10.65 -4.13 -17.75
CA ALA A 272 10.19 -2.75 -17.72
C ALA A 272 8.69 -2.70 -17.94
N ILE A 273 8.01 -1.83 -17.18
CA ILE A 273 6.60 -1.53 -17.42
C ILE A 273 6.48 -0.18 -18.11
N VAL A 274 5.60 -0.11 -19.10
CA VAL A 274 5.41 1.09 -19.93
C VAL A 274 3.93 1.47 -19.97
N TYR A 275 3.65 2.73 -19.68
CA TYR A 275 2.30 3.30 -19.73
C TYR A 275 2.21 4.41 -20.76
N ALA A 276 1.28 4.29 -21.71
CA ALA A 276 0.83 5.38 -22.57
C ALA A 276 -0.48 5.94 -21.98
N ARG A 277 -0.40 7.13 -21.39
CA ARG A 277 -1.50 7.73 -20.61
C ARG A 277 -2.63 8.26 -21.50
N ASP A 278 -3.72 8.73 -20.85
CA ASP A 278 -5.02 9.02 -21.48
C ASP A 278 -4.97 9.99 -22.65
N ARG A 279 -4.05 10.96 -22.65
CA ARG A 279 -3.95 12.03 -23.66
C ARG A 279 -2.57 12.10 -24.31
N THR A 280 -1.84 10.99 -24.35
CA THR A 280 -0.58 10.93 -25.09
C THR A 280 -0.82 11.18 -26.57
N ASP A 281 -0.04 12.09 -27.17
CA ASP A 281 -0.14 12.40 -28.61
C ASP A 281 0.71 11.46 -29.46
N VAL A 282 1.67 10.78 -28.85
CA VAL A 282 2.65 9.93 -29.53
C VAL A 282 2.22 8.46 -29.39
N GLY A 283 1.91 7.81 -30.50
CA GLY A 283 1.60 6.38 -30.55
C GLY A 283 2.81 5.46 -30.43
N THR A 284 4.03 5.97 -30.71
CA THR A 284 5.30 5.23 -30.63
C THR A 284 6.28 5.97 -29.73
N LYS A 285 6.92 5.23 -28.84
CA LYS A 285 7.96 5.74 -27.93
C LYS A 285 9.17 4.82 -27.95
N THR A 286 10.36 5.39 -27.96
CA THR A 286 11.60 4.65 -27.73
C THR A 286 11.86 4.57 -26.22
N ILE A 287 11.88 3.37 -25.69
CA ILE A 287 12.23 3.07 -24.30
C ILE A 287 13.67 2.60 -24.24
N ARG A 288 14.54 3.35 -23.57
CA ARG A 288 15.94 3.00 -23.37
C ARG A 288 16.10 2.29 -22.05
N LEU A 289 16.53 1.03 -22.12
CA LEU A 289 16.79 0.20 -20.95
C LEU A 289 18.03 0.68 -20.20
N LYS A 290 18.21 0.25 -18.98
CA LYS A 290 19.34 0.60 -18.12
C LYS A 290 19.90 -0.63 -17.41
N GLY A 291 21.08 -0.52 -16.81
CA GLY A 291 21.69 -1.58 -15.99
C GLY A 291 22.22 -2.79 -16.75
N LEU A 292 21.99 -2.90 -18.07
CA LEU A 292 22.43 -4.04 -18.87
C LEU A 292 23.96 -4.07 -19.04
N ASP A 293 24.53 -5.26 -19.12
CA ASP A 293 25.92 -5.42 -19.55
C ASP A 293 26.05 -5.03 -21.06
N PRO A 294 26.83 -4.02 -21.40
CA PRO A 294 26.90 -3.50 -22.78
C PRO A 294 27.37 -4.52 -23.82
N ASP A 295 28.11 -5.55 -23.40
CA ASP A 295 28.76 -6.51 -24.28
C ASP A 295 27.96 -7.85 -24.35
N LYS A 296 26.97 -8.05 -23.49
CA LYS A 296 26.05 -9.18 -23.56
C LYS A 296 24.88 -8.91 -24.51
N THR A 297 24.28 -9.97 -25.00
CA THR A 297 23.10 -9.91 -25.88
C THR A 297 21.86 -10.31 -25.09
N TYR A 298 20.81 -9.53 -25.25
CA TYR A 298 19.51 -9.74 -24.58
C TYR A 298 18.39 -9.87 -25.60
N THR A 299 17.37 -10.63 -25.25
CA THR A 299 16.08 -10.66 -25.97
C THR A 299 15.05 -9.96 -25.11
N VAL A 300 14.46 -8.89 -25.67
CA VAL A 300 13.36 -8.14 -25.06
C VAL A 300 12.06 -8.54 -25.74
N THR A 301 11.11 -9.03 -24.97
CA THR A 301 9.78 -9.40 -25.46
C THR A 301 8.71 -8.59 -24.76
N ALA A 302 7.65 -8.22 -25.46
CA ALA A 302 6.50 -7.53 -24.89
C ALA A 302 5.25 -8.42 -24.87
N THR A 303 4.47 -8.31 -23.81
CA THR A 303 3.30 -9.17 -23.59
C THR A 303 2.17 -8.91 -24.57
N ASP A 304 1.79 -7.64 -24.75
CA ASP A 304 0.56 -7.29 -25.50
C ASP A 304 0.84 -6.87 -26.95
N THR A 305 1.98 -6.25 -27.21
CA THR A 305 2.34 -5.77 -28.55
C THR A 305 3.04 -6.82 -29.41
N ASN A 306 3.30 -8.02 -28.86
CA ASN A 306 4.05 -9.09 -29.52
C ASN A 306 5.44 -8.64 -30.02
N LEU A 307 6.02 -7.63 -29.39
CA LEU A 307 7.36 -7.18 -29.70
C LEU A 307 8.36 -8.28 -29.31
N SER A 308 9.34 -8.51 -30.18
CA SER A 308 10.53 -9.31 -29.87
C SER A 308 11.74 -8.67 -30.54
N LYS A 309 12.73 -8.29 -29.72
CA LYS A 309 13.97 -7.66 -30.19
C LYS A 309 15.17 -8.28 -29.49
N THR A 310 16.11 -8.81 -30.27
CA THR A 310 17.42 -9.27 -29.78
C THR A 310 18.48 -8.27 -30.18
N ALA A 311 19.24 -7.77 -29.19
CA ALA A 311 20.29 -6.80 -29.38
C ALA A 311 21.28 -6.81 -28.22
N THR A 312 22.44 -6.19 -28.39
CA THR A 312 23.41 -6.01 -27.29
C THR A 312 22.85 -5.05 -26.23
N GLY A 313 23.31 -5.19 -24.99
CA GLY A 313 22.95 -4.27 -23.92
C GLY A 313 23.30 -2.81 -24.30
N ARG A 314 24.44 -2.59 -24.98
CA ARG A 314 24.82 -1.27 -25.50
C ARG A 314 23.76 -0.70 -26.45
N GLU A 315 23.29 -1.51 -27.41
CA GLU A 315 22.26 -1.08 -28.37
C GLU A 315 20.90 -0.80 -27.68
N LEU A 316 20.52 -1.63 -26.71
CA LEU A 316 19.29 -1.44 -25.93
C LEU A 316 19.34 -0.22 -25.02
N MET A 317 20.50 0.09 -24.43
CA MET A 317 20.66 1.28 -23.59
C MET A 317 20.77 2.57 -24.40
N LEU A 318 21.45 2.57 -25.55
CA LEU A 318 21.62 3.77 -26.36
C LEU A 318 20.50 3.98 -27.36
N GLY A 319 20.12 2.94 -28.10
CA GLY A 319 19.08 2.96 -29.13
C GLY A 319 17.68 2.69 -28.59
N GLY A 320 17.58 1.88 -27.56
CA GLY A 320 16.31 1.51 -26.94
C GLY A 320 15.47 0.52 -27.74
N VAL A 321 14.25 0.34 -27.28
CA VAL A 321 13.19 -0.47 -27.89
C VAL A 321 12.07 0.44 -28.30
N GLU A 322 11.61 0.37 -29.55
CA GLU A 322 10.47 1.12 -30.02
C GLU A 322 9.19 0.35 -29.69
N LEU A 323 8.29 0.98 -28.96
CA LEU A 323 7.02 0.44 -28.54
C LEU A 323 5.90 1.35 -29.01
N THR A 324 4.91 0.78 -29.71
CA THR A 324 3.72 1.49 -30.15
C THR A 324 2.51 1.07 -29.30
N LEU A 325 1.97 2.01 -28.56
CA LEU A 325 0.82 1.82 -27.70
C LEU A 325 -0.31 2.77 -28.06
N SER A 326 -1.53 2.31 -27.89
CA SER A 326 -2.72 3.17 -27.93
C SER A 326 -2.75 4.08 -26.70
N LYS A 327 -3.56 5.14 -26.77
CA LYS A 327 -3.89 5.92 -25.56
C LYS A 327 -4.49 5.01 -24.51
N ARG A 328 -4.17 5.27 -23.24
CA ARG A 328 -4.65 4.50 -22.08
C ARG A 328 -4.37 3.01 -22.22
N SER A 329 -3.14 2.68 -22.55
CA SER A 329 -2.66 1.30 -22.59
C SER A 329 -1.29 1.16 -21.93
N SER A 330 -0.92 -0.07 -21.67
CA SER A 330 0.35 -0.42 -21.01
C SER A 330 0.88 -1.71 -21.61
N ASP A 331 2.17 -1.93 -21.48
CA ASP A 331 2.81 -3.20 -21.78
C ASP A 331 3.92 -3.52 -20.78
N VAL A 332 4.26 -4.79 -20.66
CA VAL A 332 5.39 -5.27 -19.88
C VAL A 332 6.44 -5.82 -20.84
N LEU A 333 7.63 -5.26 -20.75
CA LEU A 333 8.82 -5.70 -21.50
C LEU A 333 9.62 -6.64 -20.60
N TYR A 334 9.71 -7.92 -20.94
CA TYR A 334 10.59 -8.87 -20.28
C TYR A 334 11.97 -8.85 -20.93
N ILE A 335 13.00 -8.80 -20.10
CA ILE A 335 14.40 -8.73 -20.50
C ILE A 335 15.07 -10.03 -20.07
N ASN A 336 15.60 -10.78 -21.04
CA ASN A 336 16.27 -12.05 -20.76
C ASN A 336 17.57 -12.13 -21.56
N PRO A 337 18.60 -12.89 -21.06
CA PRO A 337 19.77 -13.19 -21.86
C PRO A 337 19.34 -13.86 -23.18
N ALA A 338 19.99 -13.51 -24.27
CA ALA A 338 19.77 -14.23 -25.52
C ALA A 338 20.36 -15.64 -25.43
N ALA A 339 19.63 -16.62 -25.99
CA ALA A 339 20.05 -18.01 -26.01
C ALA A 339 21.32 -18.23 -26.87
#